data_e86326dcd299486bb159b786f15c3496
#
_entry.id   e86326dcd299486bb159b786f15c3496
#
_cell.length_a   1.000
_cell.length_b   1.000
_cell.length_c   1.000
_cell.angle_alpha   90.00
_cell.angle_beta   90.00
_cell.angle_gamma   90.00
#
_symmetry.space_group_name_H-M   'P 1'
#
loop_
_entity.id
_entity.type
_entity.pdbx_description
1 polymer ?
#
loop_
_entity_poly.entity_id
_entity_poly.type
_entity_poly.pdbx_seq_one_letter_code
_entity_poly.pdbx_strand_id
1 'polypeptide(L)'
;MCEDLEKTYNELLAEYQKTVMKKMAAEDYLQYNEILFSAHSLGIEGSSYTINETKALKELGLGVVPQNKPLVETMEMLDHFHAYEQMLAAVQSPLTEDYVLSLHATLTHHTISYRHPGASPGEYTTMDMGAGDTLFGDHEQLIKRVPDLLAHTERAIQKGLPPMFTAAVFHGHFIYLHPFRDGNGRMARLLSNKILFQAGHPILIITRESKEEYVRALKLFHKDSAEYLVAFFYESAIKRMREEMEEKKRNTIKGLSFLL
;
A
#
# COMPACT_ATOMS: atom_id res chain seq x y z
N MET A 1 11.05 -16.59 -14.68
CA MET A 1 10.26 -15.33 -14.79
C MET A 1 10.53 -14.42 -13.59
N CYS A 2 10.29 -14.84 -12.36
CA CYS A 2 10.55 -13.96 -11.19
C CYS A 2 12.03 -13.61 -11.00
N GLU A 3 12.97 -14.52 -11.27
CA GLU A 3 14.42 -14.26 -11.16
C GLU A 3 14.89 -13.16 -12.13
N ASP A 4 14.39 -13.14 -13.36
CA ASP A 4 14.74 -12.10 -14.34
C ASP A 4 14.14 -10.73 -13.93
N LEU A 5 12.92 -10.72 -13.38
CA LEU A 5 12.27 -9.52 -12.87
C LEU A 5 13.02 -8.98 -11.64
N GLU A 6 13.42 -9.86 -10.72
CA GLU A 6 14.21 -9.49 -9.54
C GLU A 6 15.55 -8.87 -9.94
N LYS A 7 16.26 -9.48 -10.88
CA LYS A 7 17.52 -8.93 -11.39
C LYS A 7 17.32 -7.56 -12.00
N THR A 8 16.34 -7.42 -12.91
CA THR A 8 16.01 -6.14 -13.55
C THR A 8 15.63 -5.08 -12.50
N TYR A 9 14.83 -5.46 -11.52
CA TYR A 9 14.43 -4.57 -10.44
C TYR A 9 15.63 -4.08 -9.62
N ASN A 10 16.54 -4.96 -9.22
CA ASN A 10 17.70 -4.61 -8.41
C ASN A 10 18.67 -3.68 -9.17
N GLU A 11 18.86 -3.90 -10.47
CA GLU A 11 19.66 -2.99 -11.31
C GLU A 11 19.03 -1.58 -11.37
N LEU A 12 17.72 -1.51 -11.60
CA LEU A 12 16.99 -0.25 -11.64
C LEU A 12 16.92 0.44 -10.27
N LEU A 13 16.76 -0.32 -9.20
CA LEU A 13 16.69 0.21 -7.83
C LEU A 13 17.93 1.01 -7.48
N ALA A 14 19.13 0.51 -7.79
CA ALA A 14 20.39 1.19 -7.52
C ALA A 14 20.48 2.54 -8.28
N GLU A 15 20.04 2.58 -9.54
CA GLU A 15 19.99 3.81 -10.34
C GLU A 15 18.91 4.77 -9.79
N TYR A 16 17.72 4.27 -9.49
CA TYR A 16 16.59 5.05 -8.95
C TYR A 16 16.92 5.70 -7.61
N GLN A 17 17.52 4.95 -6.68
CA GLN A 17 17.98 5.49 -5.40
C GLN A 17 18.95 6.66 -5.59
N LYS A 18 19.87 6.57 -6.55
CA LYS A 18 20.87 7.60 -6.83
C LYS A 18 20.28 8.81 -7.55
N THR A 19 19.39 8.59 -8.51
CA THR A 19 18.92 9.62 -9.44
C THR A 19 17.61 10.28 -9.03
N VAL A 20 16.78 9.59 -8.25
CA VAL A 20 15.48 10.08 -7.77
C VAL A 20 15.50 10.28 -6.26
N MET A 21 15.61 9.20 -5.47
CA MET A 21 15.45 9.29 -4.02
C MET A 21 16.44 10.23 -3.33
N LYS A 22 17.74 10.16 -3.69
CA LYS A 22 18.78 11.01 -3.10
C LYS A 22 18.88 12.44 -3.69
N LYS A 23 18.11 12.71 -4.75
CA LYS A 23 18.11 14.02 -5.42
C LYS A 23 16.95 14.93 -5.01
N MET A 24 15.95 14.38 -4.35
CA MET A 24 14.88 15.16 -3.71
C MET A 24 15.22 15.37 -2.24
N ALA A 25 14.73 16.46 -1.64
CA ALA A 25 14.70 16.53 -0.19
C ALA A 25 13.85 15.38 0.36
N ALA A 26 14.25 14.81 1.50
CA ALA A 26 13.59 13.63 2.03
C ALA A 26 12.08 13.88 2.29
N GLU A 27 11.75 15.05 2.79
CA GLU A 27 10.37 15.46 3.07
C GLU A 27 9.54 15.55 1.77
N ASP A 28 10.09 16.18 0.72
CA ASP A 28 9.42 16.30 -0.60
C ASP A 28 9.17 14.90 -1.21
N TYR A 29 10.16 14.00 -1.12
CA TYR A 29 10.03 12.64 -1.61
C TYR A 29 8.93 11.87 -0.85
N LEU A 30 8.86 12.00 0.46
CA LEU A 30 7.86 11.33 1.28
C LEU A 30 6.46 11.90 1.02
N GLN A 31 6.31 13.22 0.93
CA GLN A 31 5.03 13.87 0.64
C GLN A 31 4.53 13.52 -0.78
N TYR A 32 5.41 13.52 -1.76
CA TYR A 32 5.09 13.09 -3.13
C TYR A 32 4.54 11.66 -3.16
N ASN A 33 5.24 10.73 -2.48
CA ASN A 33 4.81 9.35 -2.41
C ASN A 33 3.48 9.18 -1.64
N GLU A 34 3.27 9.95 -0.58
CA GLU A 34 2.03 9.94 0.20
C GLU A 34 0.82 10.31 -0.66
N ILE A 35 0.93 11.39 -1.43
CA ILE A 35 -0.14 11.87 -2.32
C ILE A 35 -0.47 10.81 -3.36
N LEU A 36 0.53 10.30 -4.07
CA LEU A 36 0.32 9.28 -5.11
C LEU A 36 -0.22 7.97 -4.54
N PHE A 37 0.39 7.49 -3.46
CA PHE A 37 -0.01 6.24 -2.83
C PHE A 37 -1.45 6.32 -2.32
N SER A 38 -1.82 7.40 -1.63
CA SER A 38 -3.18 7.58 -1.10
C SER A 38 -4.21 7.70 -2.21
N ALA A 39 -3.94 8.50 -3.26
CA ALA A 39 -4.85 8.66 -4.39
C ALA A 39 -5.11 7.32 -5.10
N HIS A 40 -4.07 6.55 -5.38
CA HIS A 40 -4.21 5.28 -6.06
C HIS A 40 -4.78 4.18 -5.15
N SER A 41 -4.34 4.09 -3.90
CA SER A 41 -4.82 3.11 -2.93
C SER A 41 -6.33 3.23 -2.70
N LEU A 42 -6.83 4.44 -2.49
CA LEU A 42 -8.28 4.70 -2.37
C LEU A 42 -9.00 4.58 -3.72
N GLY A 43 -8.34 4.96 -4.82
CA GLY A 43 -8.89 4.80 -6.17
C GLY A 43 -9.17 3.34 -6.54
N ILE A 44 -8.37 2.38 -6.08
CA ILE A 44 -8.64 0.94 -6.21
C ILE A 44 -9.94 0.56 -5.49
N GLU A 45 -10.22 1.17 -4.36
CA GLU A 45 -11.45 0.95 -3.58
C GLU A 45 -12.67 1.73 -4.12
N GLY A 46 -12.48 2.56 -5.14
CA GLY A 46 -13.55 3.28 -5.82
C GLY A 46 -13.66 4.76 -5.46
N SER A 47 -12.70 5.33 -4.73
CA SER A 47 -12.68 6.77 -4.48
C SER A 47 -12.59 7.56 -5.79
N SER A 48 -13.34 8.63 -5.86
CA SER A 48 -13.40 9.53 -7.01
C SER A 48 -12.32 10.62 -7.00
N TYR A 49 -11.51 10.71 -5.94
CA TYR A 49 -10.43 11.68 -5.83
C TYR A 49 -9.37 11.49 -6.92
N THR A 50 -9.02 12.58 -7.60
CA THR A 50 -7.86 12.65 -8.51
C THR A 50 -6.58 12.93 -7.70
N ILE A 51 -5.41 12.73 -8.32
CA ILE A 51 -4.11 13.05 -7.71
C ILE A 51 -4.05 14.54 -7.33
N ASN A 52 -4.52 15.44 -8.20
CA ASN A 52 -4.51 16.88 -7.94
C ASN A 52 -5.42 17.27 -6.78
N GLU A 53 -6.62 16.68 -6.67
CA GLU A 53 -7.52 16.91 -5.54
C GLU A 53 -6.95 16.32 -4.24
N THR A 54 -6.28 15.16 -4.31
CA THR A 54 -5.59 14.56 -3.16
C THR A 54 -4.45 15.46 -2.68
N LYS A 55 -3.65 16.01 -3.62
CA LYS A 55 -2.61 16.98 -3.32
C LYS A 55 -3.19 18.23 -2.65
N ALA A 56 -4.22 18.82 -3.23
CA ALA A 56 -4.88 20.01 -2.67
C ALA A 56 -5.41 19.75 -1.25
N LEU A 57 -6.04 18.60 -1.02
CA LEU A 57 -6.53 18.22 0.31
C LEU A 57 -5.37 18.04 1.31
N LYS A 58 -4.24 17.45 0.91
CA LYS A 58 -3.05 17.29 1.78
C LYS A 58 -2.42 18.63 2.15
N GLU A 59 -2.30 19.56 1.19
CA GLU A 59 -1.62 20.83 1.38
C GLU A 59 -2.49 21.90 2.05
N LEU A 60 -3.78 21.92 1.76
CA LEU A 60 -4.70 23.01 2.15
C LEU A 60 -5.81 22.56 3.13
N GLY A 61 -5.85 21.25 3.42
CA GLY A 61 -6.82 20.72 4.38
C GLY A 61 -8.27 20.81 3.93
N LEU A 62 -9.18 20.74 4.88
CA LEU A 62 -10.63 20.71 4.63
C LEU A 62 -11.21 21.98 3.96
N GLY A 63 -10.44 23.07 3.88
CA GLY A 63 -10.84 24.30 3.17
C GLY A 63 -11.01 24.15 1.67
N VAL A 64 -10.52 23.06 1.07
CA VAL A 64 -10.54 22.82 -0.37
C VAL A 64 -11.24 21.53 -0.78
N VAL A 65 -12.16 21.03 0.05
CA VAL A 65 -12.93 19.84 -0.31
C VAL A 65 -13.74 20.12 -1.57
N PRO A 66 -13.57 19.31 -2.64
CA PRO A 66 -14.31 19.52 -3.87
C PRO A 66 -15.82 19.33 -3.64
N GLN A 67 -16.64 20.23 -4.19
CA GLN A 67 -18.11 20.28 -3.94
C GLN A 67 -18.85 18.98 -4.32
N ASN A 68 -18.30 18.19 -5.23
CA ASN A 68 -18.96 16.99 -5.76
C ASN A 68 -18.40 15.67 -5.14
N LYS A 69 -17.69 15.74 -4.02
CA LYS A 69 -17.16 14.57 -3.35
C LYS A 69 -18.01 14.21 -2.13
N PRO A 70 -18.37 12.93 -1.95
CA PRO A 70 -18.96 12.49 -0.70
C PRO A 70 -18.02 12.79 0.49
N LEU A 71 -18.57 13.31 1.58
CA LEU A 71 -17.76 13.61 2.77
C LEU A 71 -17.01 12.37 3.28
N VAL A 72 -17.61 11.19 3.16
CA VAL A 72 -16.97 9.93 3.55
C VAL A 72 -15.69 9.65 2.79
N GLU A 73 -15.60 9.96 1.49
CA GLU A 73 -14.36 9.81 0.72
C GLU A 73 -13.27 10.76 1.20
N THR A 74 -13.66 11.99 1.60
CA THR A 74 -12.72 12.96 2.18
C THR A 74 -12.16 12.45 3.51
N MET A 75 -13.02 11.90 4.37
CA MET A 75 -12.60 11.35 5.66
C MET A 75 -11.69 10.12 5.46
N GLU A 76 -12.01 9.24 4.51
CA GLU A 76 -11.14 8.12 4.15
C GLU A 76 -9.76 8.56 3.65
N MET A 77 -9.71 9.66 2.90
CA MET A 77 -8.43 10.22 2.43
C MET A 77 -7.60 10.76 3.59
N LEU A 78 -8.21 11.48 4.54
CA LEU A 78 -7.53 11.98 5.73
C LEU A 78 -7.05 10.85 6.64
N ASP A 79 -7.90 9.86 6.89
CA ASP A 79 -7.52 8.65 7.65
C ASP A 79 -6.34 7.92 6.97
N HIS A 80 -6.33 7.87 5.64
CA HIS A 80 -5.26 7.24 4.87
C HIS A 80 -3.93 8.01 4.98
N PHE A 81 -3.96 9.34 4.98
CA PHE A 81 -2.76 10.15 5.24
C PHE A 81 -2.19 9.87 6.62
N HIS A 82 -3.03 9.91 7.66
CA HIS A 82 -2.59 9.62 9.03
C HIS A 82 -2.03 8.19 9.17
N ALA A 83 -2.65 7.21 8.51
CA ALA A 83 -2.15 5.83 8.51
C ALA A 83 -0.80 5.70 7.77
N TYR A 84 -0.61 6.44 6.68
CA TYR A 84 0.67 6.49 5.97
C TYR A 84 1.77 7.10 6.83
N GLU A 85 1.50 8.23 7.49
CA GLU A 85 2.43 8.87 8.42
C GLU A 85 2.77 7.95 9.62
N GLN A 86 1.77 7.26 10.18
CA GLN A 86 1.99 6.28 11.25
C GLN A 86 2.85 5.11 10.75
N MET A 87 2.65 4.64 9.53
CA MET A 87 3.46 3.59 8.92
C MET A 87 4.92 4.02 8.77
N LEU A 88 5.17 5.24 8.32
CA LEU A 88 6.54 5.78 8.21
C LEU A 88 7.20 5.95 9.56
N ALA A 89 6.48 6.49 10.56
CA ALA A 89 7.01 6.67 11.91
C ALA A 89 7.43 5.34 12.57
N ALA A 90 6.72 4.26 12.25
CA ALA A 90 6.97 2.91 12.76
C ALA A 90 7.77 2.02 11.81
N VAL A 91 8.42 2.58 10.77
CA VAL A 91 9.04 1.77 9.70
C VAL A 91 10.08 0.79 10.21
N GLN A 92 10.86 1.15 11.23
CA GLN A 92 11.89 0.28 11.82
C GLN A 92 11.37 -0.61 12.96
N SER A 93 10.12 -0.44 13.38
CA SER A 93 9.50 -1.27 14.42
C SER A 93 9.05 -2.62 13.83
N PRO A 94 9.06 -3.72 14.60
CA PRO A 94 8.57 -5.00 14.12
C PRO A 94 7.08 -4.97 13.81
N LEU A 95 6.64 -5.86 12.93
CA LEU A 95 5.23 -6.11 12.63
C LEU A 95 4.60 -6.90 13.78
N THR A 96 3.95 -6.20 14.70
CA THR A 96 3.19 -6.81 15.81
C THR A 96 1.70 -6.72 15.57
N GLU A 97 0.93 -7.57 16.25
CA GLU A 97 -0.53 -7.52 16.21
C GLU A 97 -1.05 -6.17 16.68
N ASP A 98 -0.55 -5.68 17.82
CA ASP A 98 -0.94 -4.36 18.37
C ASP A 98 -0.71 -3.23 17.36
N TYR A 99 0.43 -3.29 16.63
CA TYR A 99 0.71 -2.31 15.59
C TYR A 99 -0.31 -2.40 14.45
N VAL A 100 -0.63 -3.60 13.98
CA VAL A 100 -1.59 -3.81 12.89
C VAL A 100 -3.00 -3.34 13.30
N LEU A 101 -3.45 -3.65 14.52
CA LEU A 101 -4.73 -3.19 15.04
C LEU A 101 -4.76 -1.66 15.19
N SER A 102 -3.69 -1.06 15.72
CA SER A 102 -3.55 0.40 15.84
C SER A 102 -3.55 1.10 14.49
N LEU A 103 -2.83 0.56 13.50
CA LEU A 103 -2.79 1.12 12.14
C LEU A 103 -4.17 1.05 11.46
N HIS A 104 -4.89 -0.07 11.64
CA HIS A 104 -6.26 -0.20 11.15
C HIS A 104 -7.19 0.78 11.84
N ALA A 105 -7.03 0.98 13.15
CA ALA A 105 -7.82 1.96 13.89
C ALA A 105 -7.65 3.38 13.33
N THR A 106 -6.42 3.77 13.00
CA THR A 106 -6.15 5.06 12.34
C THR A 106 -6.74 5.12 10.93
N LEU A 107 -6.55 4.08 10.12
CA LEU A 107 -6.99 4.01 8.73
C LEU A 107 -8.51 4.10 8.57
N THR A 108 -9.27 3.71 9.57
CA THR A 108 -10.73 3.59 9.51
C THR A 108 -11.45 4.43 10.56
N HIS A 109 -10.72 5.35 11.20
CA HIS A 109 -11.16 6.11 12.37
C HIS A 109 -12.53 6.79 12.19
N HIS A 110 -12.71 7.50 11.08
CA HIS A 110 -13.93 8.27 10.84
C HIS A 110 -15.02 7.51 10.09
N THR A 111 -14.72 6.35 9.52
CA THR A 111 -15.58 5.80 8.46
C THR A 111 -16.13 4.41 8.71
N ILE A 112 -15.44 3.56 9.46
CA ILE A 112 -15.85 2.15 9.59
C ILE A 112 -17.22 1.98 10.25
N SER A 113 -17.47 2.69 11.36
CA SER A 113 -18.74 2.60 12.07
C SER A 113 -19.92 3.17 11.28
N TYR A 114 -19.64 4.13 10.38
CA TYR A 114 -20.63 4.69 9.46
C TYR A 114 -20.95 3.71 8.32
N ARG A 115 -19.92 3.12 7.70
CA ARG A 115 -20.09 2.16 6.59
C ARG A 115 -20.60 0.79 7.04
N HIS A 116 -20.18 0.38 8.22
CA HIS A 116 -20.47 -0.95 8.79
C HIS A 116 -20.91 -0.80 10.25
N PRO A 117 -22.20 -0.49 10.51
CA PRO A 117 -22.72 -0.40 11.88
C PRO A 117 -22.41 -1.67 12.67
N GLY A 118 -21.82 -1.48 13.86
CA GLY A 118 -21.40 -2.60 14.72
C GLY A 118 -19.93 -3.05 14.51
N ALA A 119 -19.21 -2.50 13.52
CA ALA A 119 -17.77 -2.66 13.42
C ALA A 119 -17.04 -1.50 14.11
N SER A 120 -15.88 -1.79 14.69
CA SER A 120 -15.03 -0.81 15.38
C SER A 120 -13.66 -0.68 14.69
N PRO A 121 -13.05 0.53 14.75
CA PRO A 121 -11.68 0.70 14.28
C PRO A 121 -10.71 -0.17 15.10
N GLY A 122 -9.82 -0.90 14.43
CA GLY A 122 -8.80 -1.72 15.09
C GLY A 122 -9.30 -3.07 15.64
N GLU A 123 -10.53 -3.47 15.36
CA GLU A 123 -11.06 -4.76 15.78
C GLU A 123 -11.21 -5.72 14.61
N TYR A 124 -10.93 -7.00 14.85
CA TYR A 124 -11.16 -8.05 13.85
C TYR A 124 -12.64 -8.19 13.52
N THR A 125 -12.91 -8.66 12.30
CA THR A 125 -14.28 -9.01 11.91
C THR A 125 -14.81 -10.19 12.75
N THR A 126 -16.09 -10.13 13.07
CA THR A 126 -16.80 -11.20 13.80
C THR A 126 -17.65 -12.06 12.88
N MET A 127 -17.43 -12.01 11.58
CA MET A 127 -18.15 -12.77 10.57
C MET A 127 -17.25 -13.14 9.41
N ASP A 128 -17.55 -14.23 8.74
CA ASP A 128 -16.88 -14.63 7.52
C ASP A 128 -17.11 -13.59 6.41
N MET A 129 -16.06 -13.33 5.67
CA MET A 129 -16.05 -12.32 4.62
C MET A 129 -15.91 -12.99 3.25
N GLY A 130 -16.48 -12.36 2.22
CA GLY A 130 -16.38 -12.83 0.85
C GLY A 130 -16.47 -11.69 -0.15
N ALA A 131 -15.90 -11.89 -1.35
CA ALA A 131 -16.02 -10.98 -2.47
C ALA A 131 -16.24 -11.76 -3.77
N GLY A 132 -17.41 -11.61 -4.37
CA GLY A 132 -17.84 -12.43 -5.50
C GLY A 132 -17.84 -13.91 -5.15
N ASP A 133 -17.10 -14.73 -5.91
CA ASP A 133 -16.99 -16.18 -5.67
C ASP A 133 -15.85 -16.56 -4.69
N THR A 134 -15.17 -15.59 -4.11
CA THR A 134 -14.05 -15.82 -3.18
C THR A 134 -14.55 -15.74 -1.74
N LEU A 135 -14.41 -16.84 -1.00
CA LEU A 135 -14.51 -16.84 0.47
C LEU A 135 -13.12 -16.58 1.05
N PHE A 136 -13.07 -15.68 2.03
CA PHE A 136 -11.85 -15.37 2.76
C PHE A 136 -11.67 -16.31 3.96
N GLY A 137 -10.62 -16.06 4.75
CA GLY A 137 -10.31 -16.90 5.92
C GLY A 137 -11.43 -16.90 6.97
N ASP A 138 -11.50 -17.99 7.71
CA ASP A 138 -12.40 -18.18 8.83
C ASP A 138 -12.14 -17.16 9.94
N HIS A 139 -13.14 -16.34 10.27
CA HIS A 139 -13.03 -15.26 11.25
C HIS A 139 -12.69 -15.78 12.67
N GLU A 140 -13.14 -16.98 13.04
CA GLU A 140 -12.86 -17.55 14.38
C GLU A 140 -11.37 -17.86 14.59
N GLN A 141 -10.61 -17.99 13.50
CA GLN A 141 -9.19 -18.29 13.54
C GLN A 141 -8.28 -17.06 13.46
N LEU A 142 -8.84 -15.86 13.24
CA LEU A 142 -8.05 -14.65 12.99
C LEU A 142 -7.09 -14.32 14.14
N ILE A 143 -7.56 -14.46 15.39
CA ILE A 143 -6.77 -14.22 16.61
C ILE A 143 -5.49 -15.07 16.69
N LYS A 144 -5.45 -16.18 15.97
CA LYS A 144 -4.27 -17.04 15.87
C LYS A 144 -3.51 -16.80 14.55
N ARG A 145 -4.24 -16.78 13.45
CA ARG A 145 -3.61 -16.79 12.10
C ARG A 145 -2.98 -15.46 11.72
N VAL A 146 -3.49 -14.33 12.23
CA VAL A 146 -2.87 -13.03 11.97
C VAL A 146 -1.52 -12.92 12.68
N PRO A 147 -1.39 -13.17 14.00
CA PRO A 147 -0.09 -13.22 14.67
C PRO A 147 0.88 -14.24 14.04
N ASP A 148 0.40 -15.41 13.62
CA ASP A 148 1.24 -16.40 12.93
C ASP A 148 1.79 -15.84 11.61
N LEU A 149 0.99 -15.16 10.80
CA LEU A 149 1.43 -14.50 9.55
C LEU A 149 2.49 -13.43 9.85
N LEU A 150 2.26 -12.58 10.85
CA LEU A 150 3.20 -11.53 11.24
C LEU A 150 4.54 -12.13 11.68
N ALA A 151 4.51 -13.16 12.54
CA ALA A 151 5.70 -13.84 13.01
C ALA A 151 6.47 -14.55 11.89
N HIS A 152 5.78 -15.11 10.88
CA HIS A 152 6.42 -15.69 9.71
C HIS A 152 7.10 -14.63 8.84
N THR A 153 6.43 -13.48 8.67
CA THR A 153 6.96 -12.35 7.90
C THR A 153 8.21 -11.76 8.58
N GLU A 154 8.17 -11.54 9.89
CA GLU A 154 9.34 -11.07 10.64
C GLU A 154 10.53 -12.04 10.53
N ARG A 155 10.28 -13.34 10.60
CA ARG A 155 11.34 -14.34 10.38
C ARG A 155 11.90 -14.30 8.97
N ALA A 156 11.07 -14.04 7.95
CA ALA A 156 11.52 -13.89 6.57
C ALA A 156 12.43 -12.67 6.41
N ILE A 157 12.04 -11.53 7.01
CA ILE A 157 12.85 -10.30 7.03
C ILE A 157 14.19 -10.55 7.73
N GLN A 158 14.19 -11.16 8.91
CA GLN A 158 15.40 -11.47 9.68
C GLN A 158 16.35 -12.44 8.95
N LYS A 159 15.81 -13.35 8.15
CA LYS A 159 16.59 -14.25 7.28
C LYS A 159 17.12 -13.59 6.01
N GLY A 160 16.79 -12.33 5.76
CA GLY A 160 17.22 -11.60 4.57
C GLY A 160 16.60 -12.11 3.26
N LEU A 161 15.37 -12.64 3.31
CA LEU A 161 14.66 -12.98 2.07
C LEU A 161 14.39 -11.71 1.24
N PRO A 162 14.30 -11.82 -0.10
CA PRO A 162 14.08 -10.68 -0.96
C PRO A 162 12.88 -9.85 -0.50
N PRO A 163 13.05 -8.54 -0.23
CA PRO A 163 11.99 -7.71 0.36
C PRO A 163 10.72 -7.65 -0.49
N MET A 164 10.86 -7.59 -1.83
CA MET A 164 9.71 -7.56 -2.74
C MET A 164 8.92 -8.87 -2.69
N PHE A 165 9.63 -10.01 -2.67
CA PHE A 165 9.01 -11.33 -2.49
C PHE A 165 8.29 -11.42 -1.15
N THR A 166 8.96 -11.03 -0.06
CA THR A 166 8.40 -11.06 1.30
C THR A 166 7.14 -10.19 1.39
N ALA A 167 7.17 -8.96 0.83
CA ALA A 167 6.04 -8.06 0.81
C ALA A 167 4.86 -8.60 -0.02
N ALA A 168 5.12 -9.19 -1.19
CA ALA A 168 4.07 -9.76 -2.03
C ALA A 168 3.40 -10.99 -1.41
N VAL A 169 4.18 -11.88 -0.80
CA VAL A 169 3.66 -13.07 -0.12
C VAL A 169 2.85 -12.68 1.12
N PHE A 170 3.38 -11.76 1.94
CA PHE A 170 2.63 -11.19 3.06
C PHE A 170 1.30 -10.60 2.60
N HIS A 171 1.34 -9.76 1.56
CA HIS A 171 0.16 -9.10 0.99
C HIS A 171 -0.94 -10.10 0.60
N GLY A 172 -0.58 -11.13 -0.15
CA GLY A 172 -1.53 -12.16 -0.58
C GLY A 172 -2.17 -12.91 0.59
N HIS A 173 -1.37 -13.30 1.58
CA HIS A 173 -1.89 -13.96 2.78
C HIS A 173 -2.75 -13.03 3.63
N PHE A 174 -2.37 -11.76 3.78
CA PHE A 174 -3.17 -10.78 4.54
C PHE A 174 -4.53 -10.54 3.89
N ILE A 175 -4.57 -10.38 2.56
CA ILE A 175 -5.83 -10.28 1.81
C ILE A 175 -6.67 -11.56 1.97
N TYR A 176 -6.04 -12.73 1.96
CA TYR A 176 -6.74 -14.01 2.15
C TYR A 176 -7.34 -14.17 3.55
N LEU A 177 -6.61 -13.77 4.59
CA LEU A 177 -7.13 -13.79 5.97
C LEU A 177 -8.28 -12.81 6.14
N HIS A 178 -8.27 -11.69 5.47
CA HIS A 178 -9.29 -10.64 5.48
C HIS A 178 -9.72 -10.24 6.89
N PRO A 179 -8.79 -9.83 7.77
CA PRO A 179 -9.02 -9.78 9.20
C PRO A 179 -10.03 -8.72 9.65
N PHE A 180 -10.35 -7.76 8.82
CA PHE A 180 -11.18 -6.62 9.21
C PHE A 180 -12.50 -6.57 8.42
N ARG A 181 -13.49 -5.88 8.98
CA ARG A 181 -14.78 -5.67 8.31
C ARG A 181 -14.66 -4.82 7.04
N ASP A 182 -13.69 -3.89 7.01
CA ASP A 182 -13.33 -3.01 5.89
C ASP A 182 -11.84 -2.66 5.96
N GLY A 183 -11.29 -2.06 4.91
CA GLY A 183 -9.91 -1.56 4.89
C GLY A 183 -8.82 -2.61 4.64
N ASN A 184 -9.15 -3.88 4.42
CA ASN A 184 -8.16 -4.94 4.24
C ASN A 184 -7.20 -4.69 3.06
N GLY A 185 -7.70 -4.21 1.92
CA GLY A 185 -6.88 -3.85 0.77
C GLY A 185 -5.91 -2.70 1.07
N ARG A 186 -6.41 -1.65 1.71
CA ARG A 186 -5.62 -0.48 2.14
C ARG A 186 -4.54 -0.88 3.15
N MET A 187 -4.90 -1.71 4.15
CA MET A 187 -3.97 -2.26 5.14
C MET A 187 -2.88 -3.11 4.49
N ALA A 188 -3.25 -4.03 3.60
CA ALA A 188 -2.28 -4.87 2.91
C ALA A 188 -1.26 -4.04 2.12
N ARG A 189 -1.69 -2.98 1.42
CA ARG A 189 -0.81 -2.06 0.69
C ARG A 189 0.09 -1.24 1.62
N LEU A 190 -0.42 -0.74 2.75
CA LEU A 190 0.38 -0.03 3.77
C LEU A 190 1.44 -0.96 4.39
N LEU A 191 1.04 -2.13 4.88
CA LEU A 191 1.94 -3.07 5.55
C LEU A 191 3.01 -3.64 4.59
N SER A 192 2.66 -3.90 3.33
CA SER A 192 3.64 -4.28 2.30
C SER A 192 4.67 -3.18 2.07
N ASN A 193 4.22 -1.92 2.04
CA ASN A 193 5.11 -0.77 1.92
C ASN A 193 5.99 -0.57 3.16
N LYS A 194 5.51 -0.87 4.36
CA LYS A 194 6.34 -0.89 5.55
C LYS A 194 7.50 -1.88 5.40
N ILE A 195 7.22 -3.11 4.92
CA ILE A 195 8.25 -4.14 4.68
C ILE A 195 9.29 -3.65 3.66
N LEU A 196 8.83 -3.08 2.55
CA LEU A 196 9.70 -2.58 1.48
C LEU A 196 10.54 -1.39 1.94
N PHE A 197 9.92 -0.40 2.56
CA PHE A 197 10.59 0.83 2.96
C PHE A 197 11.58 0.61 4.10
N GLN A 198 11.31 -0.31 5.03
CA GLN A 198 12.25 -0.77 6.05
C GLN A 198 13.54 -1.33 5.44
N ALA A 199 13.44 -2.00 4.31
CA ALA A 199 14.57 -2.55 3.55
C ALA A 199 15.25 -1.52 2.61
N GLY A 200 14.84 -0.25 2.64
CA GLY A 200 15.39 0.81 1.79
C GLY A 200 14.86 0.83 0.36
N HIS A 201 13.77 0.14 0.10
CA HIS A 201 13.09 0.15 -1.20
C HIS A 201 12.13 1.35 -1.31
N PRO A 202 11.84 1.84 -2.52
CA PRO A 202 10.82 2.87 -2.72
C PRO A 202 9.43 2.36 -2.36
N ILE A 203 8.52 3.28 -2.07
CA ILE A 203 7.10 2.98 -1.88
C ILE A 203 6.54 2.34 -3.16
N LEU A 204 5.96 1.16 -3.05
CA LEU A 204 5.25 0.49 -4.13
C LEU A 204 3.86 1.11 -4.29
N ILE A 205 3.57 1.67 -5.45
CA ILE A 205 2.26 2.21 -5.80
C ILE A 205 1.60 1.30 -6.83
N ILE A 206 0.54 0.63 -6.41
CA ILE A 206 -0.37 -0.08 -7.32
C ILE A 206 -1.35 0.95 -7.84
N THR A 207 -1.31 1.23 -9.14
CA THR A 207 -2.15 2.29 -9.71
C THR A 207 -3.61 1.83 -9.85
N ARG A 208 -4.56 2.77 -9.83
CA ARG A 208 -5.97 2.46 -10.06
C ARG A 208 -6.23 1.84 -11.44
N GLU A 209 -5.42 2.21 -12.41
CA GLU A 209 -5.49 1.69 -13.78
C GLU A 209 -5.10 0.22 -13.86
N SER A 210 -4.23 -0.25 -12.98
CA SER A 210 -3.81 -1.66 -12.88
C SER A 210 -4.71 -2.52 -11.98
N LYS A 211 -5.86 -2.00 -11.53
CA LYS A 211 -6.78 -2.70 -10.62
C LYS A 211 -7.17 -4.10 -11.11
N GLU A 212 -7.49 -4.24 -12.39
CA GLU A 212 -7.92 -5.54 -12.94
C GLU A 212 -6.80 -6.58 -12.89
N GLU A 213 -5.57 -6.19 -13.25
CA GLU A 213 -4.39 -7.04 -13.19
C GLU A 213 -4.04 -7.41 -11.74
N TYR A 214 -4.12 -6.44 -10.84
CA TYR A 214 -3.92 -6.64 -9.41
C TYR A 214 -4.91 -7.65 -8.82
N VAL A 215 -6.20 -7.48 -9.08
CA VAL A 215 -7.25 -8.40 -8.61
C VAL A 215 -7.06 -9.80 -9.21
N ARG A 216 -6.66 -9.89 -10.49
CA ARG A 216 -6.33 -11.16 -11.13
C ARG A 216 -5.14 -11.85 -10.44
N ALA A 217 -4.08 -11.11 -10.13
CA ALA A 217 -2.92 -11.65 -9.41
C ALA A 217 -3.27 -12.17 -8.02
N LEU A 218 -4.13 -11.46 -7.28
CA LEU A 218 -4.66 -11.91 -5.99
C LEU A 218 -5.50 -13.19 -6.10
N LYS A 219 -6.35 -13.29 -7.11
CA LYS A 219 -7.15 -14.52 -7.35
C LYS A 219 -6.27 -15.72 -7.68
N LEU A 220 -5.18 -15.52 -8.41
CA LEU A 220 -4.21 -16.58 -8.73
C LEU A 220 -3.39 -16.96 -7.50
N PHE A 221 -3.01 -16.00 -6.66
CA PHE A 221 -2.35 -16.27 -5.37
C PHE A 221 -3.20 -17.20 -4.50
N HIS A 222 -4.50 -16.96 -4.46
CA HIS A 222 -5.45 -17.76 -3.68
C HIS A 222 -5.60 -19.22 -4.20
N LYS A 223 -5.23 -19.45 -5.47
CA LYS A 223 -5.28 -20.78 -6.13
C LYS A 223 -3.95 -21.51 -6.17
N ASP A 224 -3.02 -21.20 -5.24
CA ASP A 224 -1.71 -21.84 -5.03
C ASP A 224 -0.52 -21.33 -5.85
N SER A 225 -0.56 -20.12 -6.41
CA SER A 225 0.62 -19.56 -7.08
C SER A 225 0.98 -18.14 -6.59
N ALA A 226 1.97 -18.05 -5.71
CA ALA A 226 2.54 -16.76 -5.30
C ALA A 226 3.25 -16.02 -6.46
N GLU A 227 3.70 -16.74 -7.49
CA GLU A 227 4.49 -16.17 -8.58
C GLU A 227 3.82 -15.00 -9.29
N TYR A 228 2.52 -15.07 -9.55
CA TYR A 228 1.80 -14.02 -10.26
C TYR A 228 1.73 -12.71 -9.47
N LEU A 229 1.51 -12.78 -8.15
CA LEU A 229 1.48 -11.59 -7.31
C LEU A 229 2.89 -11.01 -7.11
N VAL A 230 3.89 -11.87 -6.96
CA VAL A 230 5.29 -11.47 -6.89
C VAL A 230 5.73 -10.79 -8.20
N ALA A 231 5.41 -11.39 -9.35
CA ALA A 231 5.70 -10.80 -10.66
C ALA A 231 5.01 -9.43 -10.81
N PHE A 232 3.73 -9.33 -10.47
CA PHE A 232 2.98 -8.08 -10.52
C PHE A 232 3.60 -6.97 -9.66
N PHE A 233 4.12 -7.30 -8.47
CA PHE A 233 4.79 -6.34 -7.61
C PHE A 233 6.09 -5.83 -8.25
N TYR A 234 6.92 -6.74 -8.79
CA TYR A 234 8.13 -6.34 -9.50
C TYR A 234 7.83 -5.50 -10.74
N GLU A 235 6.88 -5.90 -11.57
CA GLU A 235 6.50 -5.19 -12.79
C GLU A 235 5.96 -3.80 -12.49
N SER A 236 5.11 -3.66 -11.48
CA SER A 236 4.59 -2.37 -11.02
C SER A 236 5.71 -1.43 -10.56
N ALA A 237 6.65 -1.93 -9.76
CA ALA A 237 7.79 -1.16 -9.28
C ALA A 237 8.75 -0.78 -10.42
N ILE A 238 9.08 -1.72 -11.32
CA ILE A 238 9.95 -1.50 -12.49
C ILE A 238 9.37 -0.44 -13.40
N LYS A 239 8.07 -0.56 -13.72
CA LYS A 239 7.36 0.41 -14.56
C LYS A 239 7.46 1.81 -13.98
N ARG A 240 7.09 1.97 -12.70
CA ARG A 240 7.13 3.25 -12.02
C ARG A 240 8.53 3.86 -11.99
N MET A 241 9.54 3.09 -11.58
CA MET A 241 10.91 3.58 -11.53
C MET A 241 11.41 4.09 -12.90
N ARG A 242 11.07 3.38 -13.99
CA ARG A 242 11.43 3.81 -15.35
C ARG A 242 10.74 5.12 -15.72
N GLU A 243 9.44 5.23 -15.49
CA GLU A 243 8.65 6.42 -15.80
C GLU A 243 9.18 7.66 -15.06
N GLU A 244 9.42 7.56 -13.75
CA GLU A 244 9.94 8.67 -12.95
C GLU A 244 11.37 9.07 -13.32
N MET A 245 12.25 8.11 -13.61
CA MET A 245 13.62 8.43 -14.10
C MET A 245 13.60 9.11 -15.47
N GLU A 246 12.72 8.69 -16.39
CA GLU A 246 12.57 9.31 -17.70
C GLU A 246 12.00 10.73 -17.59
N GLU A 247 11.01 10.93 -16.76
CA GLU A 247 10.42 12.25 -16.51
C GLU A 247 11.46 13.21 -15.94
N LYS A 248 12.25 12.75 -14.98
CA LYS A 248 13.34 13.54 -14.43
C LYS A 248 14.39 13.91 -15.47
N LYS A 249 14.78 12.98 -16.35
CA LYS A 249 15.71 13.27 -17.46
C LYS A 249 15.13 14.37 -18.38
N ARG A 250 13.84 14.26 -18.73
CA ARG A 250 13.15 15.27 -19.56
C ARG A 250 13.10 16.65 -18.90
N ASN A 251 12.81 16.71 -17.62
CA ASN A 251 12.72 17.96 -16.87
C ASN A 251 14.11 18.62 -16.70
N THR A 252 15.15 17.83 -16.48
CA THR A 252 16.53 18.33 -16.42
C THR A 252 16.96 18.94 -17.77
N ILE A 253 16.63 18.31 -18.89
CA ILE A 253 16.92 18.82 -20.25
C ILE A 253 16.18 20.14 -20.52
N LYS A 254 14.97 20.31 -20.01
CA LYS A 254 14.16 21.53 -20.17
C LYS A 254 14.51 22.65 -19.18
N GLY A 255 15.46 22.45 -18.27
CA GLY A 255 15.80 23.41 -17.22
C GLY A 255 14.68 23.62 -16.19
N LEU A 256 13.70 22.70 -16.12
CA LEU A 256 12.60 22.77 -15.19
C LEU A 256 12.98 22.05 -13.88
N SER A 257 12.72 22.73 -12.76
CA SER A 257 12.79 22.09 -11.44
C SER A 257 11.76 20.95 -11.35
N PHE A 258 12.11 19.89 -10.62
CA PHE A 258 11.23 18.76 -10.36
C PHE A 258 10.12 19.22 -9.41
N LEU A 259 9.04 19.70 -9.97
CA LEU A 259 7.83 20.04 -9.23
C LEU A 259 6.64 19.47 -9.99
N LEU A 260 5.87 18.68 -9.27
CA LEU A 260 4.52 18.27 -9.66
C LEU A 260 3.62 19.48 -9.90
#